data_581b957f1fc447de09158a3c9643c38b
#
_entry.id   581b957f1fc447de09158a3c9643c38b
#
_cell.length_a   1.000
_cell.length_b   1.000
_cell.length_c   1.000
_cell.angle_alpha   90.00
_cell.angle_beta   90.00
_cell.angle_gamma   90.00
#
_symmetry.space_group_name_H-M   'P 1'
#
loop_
_entity.id
_entity.type
_entity.pdbx_description
1 polymer ?
#
loop_
_entity_poly.entity_id
_entity_poly.type
_entity_poly.pdbx_seq_one_letter_code
_entity_poly.pdbx_strand_id
1 'polypeptide(L)'
;MLGVTAAAAYDVPDATALLASGNLVQALQACTTAYKSNMNLVNDNSVRWAWGAVGMALFQTIVPPNSTQYPWNDCRTGCAQCSPDDSSYSNSQSNHPGGANFLFADGSVKFIKSTIAMQTYMALGTKANGEVISADQY
;
A
#
# COMPACT_ATOMS: atom_id res chain seq x y z
N MET A 1 6.60 4.79 12.06
CA MET A 1 6.28 3.98 10.87
C MET A 1 7.39 2.95 10.69
N LEU A 2 7.05 1.71 10.39
CA LEU A 2 8.01 0.62 10.25
C LEU A 2 8.04 0.16 8.78
N GLY A 3 9.22 0.22 8.16
CA GLY A 3 9.45 -0.39 6.85
C GLY A 3 9.87 -1.85 7.00
N VAL A 4 9.45 -2.69 6.08
CA VAL A 4 9.75 -4.12 6.08
C VAL A 4 10.35 -4.53 4.75
N THR A 5 11.38 -5.35 4.80
CA THR A 5 12.00 -5.93 3.61
C THR A 5 11.58 -7.39 3.43
N ALA A 6 11.11 -7.76 2.28
CA ALA A 6 10.79 -9.13 1.91
C ALA A 6 11.43 -9.53 0.58
N ALA A 7 11.66 -10.82 0.38
CA ALA A 7 12.63 -11.35 -0.58
C ALA A 7 12.11 -11.60 -2.02
N ALA A 8 11.13 -10.88 -2.53
CA ALA A 8 10.66 -11.07 -3.92
C ALA A 8 10.24 -9.75 -4.57
N ALA A 9 10.69 -9.50 -5.79
CA ALA A 9 10.26 -8.36 -6.58
C ALA A 9 9.06 -8.75 -7.46
N TYR A 10 8.03 -7.88 -7.49
CA TYR A 10 6.85 -8.08 -8.32
C TYR A 10 6.56 -6.82 -9.12
N ASP A 11 6.37 -6.98 -10.42
CA ASP A 11 5.72 -5.98 -11.25
C ASP A 11 4.21 -6.09 -11.07
N VAL A 12 3.52 -4.97 -10.93
CA VAL A 12 2.06 -4.91 -10.73
C VAL A 12 1.40 -4.33 -11.98
N PRO A 13 1.24 -5.12 -13.08
CA PRO A 13 0.69 -4.57 -14.32
C PRO A 13 -0.84 -4.49 -14.33
N ASP A 14 -1.54 -5.40 -13.67
CA ASP A 14 -3.00 -5.49 -13.67
C ASP A 14 -3.49 -6.04 -12.34
N ALA A 15 -4.27 -5.24 -11.61
CA ALA A 15 -4.77 -5.59 -10.29
C ALA A 15 -5.61 -6.87 -10.27
N THR A 16 -6.46 -7.05 -11.27
CA THR A 16 -7.37 -8.21 -11.36
C THR A 16 -6.59 -9.49 -11.66
N ALA A 17 -5.68 -9.44 -12.62
CA ALA A 17 -4.83 -10.56 -12.99
C ALA A 17 -3.90 -10.96 -11.85
N LEU A 18 -3.36 -9.99 -11.10
CA LEU A 18 -2.52 -10.23 -9.93
C LEU A 18 -3.24 -10.92 -8.80
N LEU A 19 -4.45 -10.47 -8.46
CA LEU A 19 -5.27 -11.12 -7.44
C LEU A 19 -5.64 -12.54 -7.87
N ALA A 20 -5.95 -12.76 -9.15
CA ALA A 20 -6.26 -14.07 -9.69
C ALA A 20 -5.04 -15.02 -9.70
N SER A 21 -3.83 -14.50 -9.94
CA SER A 21 -2.59 -15.29 -9.93
C SER A 21 -2.10 -15.68 -8.55
N GLY A 22 -2.60 -15.03 -7.49
CA GLY A 22 -2.14 -15.19 -6.11
C GLY A 22 -0.76 -14.59 -5.80
N ASN A 23 -0.02 -14.13 -6.80
CA ASN A 23 1.34 -13.60 -6.60
C ASN A 23 1.38 -12.38 -5.70
N LEU A 24 0.44 -11.44 -5.87
CA LEU A 24 0.35 -10.26 -5.00
C LEU A 24 0.09 -10.65 -3.55
N VAL A 25 -0.87 -11.54 -3.32
CA VAL A 25 -1.21 -11.99 -1.96
C VAL A 25 -0.01 -12.65 -1.28
N GLN A 26 0.73 -13.48 -2.01
CA GLN A 26 1.95 -14.11 -1.50
C GLN A 26 3.01 -13.07 -1.13
N ALA A 27 3.21 -12.05 -1.96
CA ALA A 27 4.15 -10.97 -1.68
C ALA A 27 3.75 -10.18 -0.42
N LEU A 28 2.48 -9.79 -0.30
CA LEU A 28 1.97 -9.08 0.87
C LEU A 28 2.06 -9.92 2.15
N GLN A 29 1.84 -11.25 2.04
CA GLN A 29 2.02 -12.18 3.15
C GLN A 29 3.48 -12.32 3.57
N ALA A 30 4.41 -12.36 2.62
CA ALA A 30 5.84 -12.36 2.90
C ALA A 30 6.27 -11.09 3.66
N CYS A 31 5.78 -9.93 3.24
CA CYS A 31 5.98 -8.66 3.96
C CYS A 31 5.43 -8.72 5.39
N THR A 32 4.24 -9.28 5.56
CA THR A 32 3.61 -9.41 6.88
C THR A 32 4.39 -10.37 7.79
N THR A 33 4.92 -11.46 7.23
CA THR A 33 5.76 -12.42 7.97
C THR A 33 7.05 -11.76 8.44
N ALA A 34 7.74 -11.03 7.55
CA ALA A 34 8.96 -10.29 7.89
C ALA A 34 8.68 -9.22 8.97
N TYR A 35 7.58 -8.49 8.85
CA TYR A 35 7.15 -7.50 9.85
C TYR A 35 6.93 -8.13 11.23
N LYS A 36 6.16 -9.23 11.29
CA LYS A 36 5.87 -9.94 12.56
C LYS A 36 7.09 -10.58 13.18
N SER A 37 8.06 -10.96 12.37
CA SER A 37 9.35 -11.55 12.85
C SER A 37 10.37 -10.50 13.26
N ASN A 38 10.05 -9.21 13.18
CA ASN A 38 10.99 -8.10 13.38
C ASN A 38 12.27 -8.20 12.53
N MET A 39 12.17 -8.83 11.37
CA MET A 39 13.31 -9.00 10.47
C MET A 39 13.53 -7.76 9.61
N ASN A 40 14.72 -7.22 9.63
CA ASN A 40 15.13 -6.11 8.76
C ASN A 40 14.19 -4.89 8.80
N LEU A 41 13.67 -4.56 9.98
CA LEU A 41 12.83 -3.38 10.14
C LEU A 41 13.67 -2.11 10.01
N VAL A 42 13.17 -1.17 9.21
CA VAL A 42 13.73 0.17 9.02
C VAL A 42 12.70 1.17 9.55
N ASN A 43 13.14 2.16 10.31
CA ASN A 43 12.26 3.12 10.97
C ASN A 43 12.60 4.56 10.53
N ASP A 44 12.70 4.78 9.22
CA ASP A 44 12.97 6.10 8.63
C ASP A 44 11.93 6.53 7.58
N ASN A 45 10.76 5.91 7.58
CA ASN A 45 9.64 6.27 6.73
C ASN A 45 9.17 7.70 6.99
N SER A 46 8.78 8.38 5.92
CA SER A 46 8.19 9.72 5.97
C SER A 46 9.05 10.79 6.65
N VAL A 47 10.30 10.50 6.98
CA VAL A 47 11.22 11.50 7.54
C VAL A 47 11.61 12.57 6.51
N ARG A 48 11.43 12.27 5.23
CA ARG A 48 11.72 13.17 4.11
C ARG A 48 10.42 13.49 3.36
N TRP A 49 9.51 14.15 4.03
CA TRP A 49 8.16 14.48 3.53
C TRP A 49 8.15 15.25 2.20
N ALA A 50 9.19 15.99 1.88
CA ALA A 50 9.33 16.74 0.63
C ALA A 50 9.93 15.90 -0.51
N TRP A 51 10.32 14.67 -0.24
CA TRP A 51 10.86 13.77 -1.25
C TRP A 51 9.72 12.94 -1.86
N GLY A 52 9.38 13.25 -3.12
CA GLY A 52 8.30 12.59 -3.87
C GLY A 52 8.65 11.15 -4.30
N ALA A 53 9.02 10.31 -3.36
CA ALA A 53 9.33 8.90 -3.56
C ALA A 53 8.32 8.01 -2.83
N VAL A 54 8.14 6.79 -3.34
CA VAL A 54 7.35 5.74 -2.68
C VAL A 54 7.97 5.44 -1.32
N GLY A 55 7.16 5.32 -0.28
CA GLY A 55 7.62 5.12 1.09
C GLY A 55 8.08 6.40 1.81
N MET A 56 8.16 7.54 1.12
CA MET A 56 8.43 8.85 1.72
C MET A 56 7.17 9.73 1.74
N ALA A 57 6.69 10.16 0.58
CA ALA A 57 5.51 11.01 0.42
C ALA A 57 4.44 10.39 -0.48
N LEU A 58 4.77 9.32 -1.21
CA LEU A 58 3.85 8.63 -2.10
C LEU A 58 3.46 7.27 -1.52
N PHE A 59 2.26 6.84 -1.83
CA PHE A 59 1.71 5.53 -1.47
C PHE A 59 1.05 4.87 -2.68
N GLN A 60 0.70 3.60 -2.53
CA GLN A 60 -0.01 2.83 -3.56
C GLN A 60 -1.38 2.40 -3.04
N THR A 61 -2.37 2.34 -3.94
CA THR A 61 -3.73 1.91 -3.63
C THR A 61 -3.88 0.39 -3.70
N ILE A 62 -2.93 -0.34 -3.13
CA ILE A 62 -2.94 -1.82 -3.12
C ILE A 62 -3.62 -2.34 -1.85
N VAL A 63 -3.13 -1.91 -0.71
CA VAL A 63 -3.64 -2.35 0.60
C VAL A 63 -4.54 -1.26 1.18
N PRO A 64 -5.78 -1.61 1.61
CA PRO A 64 -6.69 -0.66 2.23
C PRO A 64 -6.03 0.13 3.37
N PRO A 65 -6.42 1.39 3.59
CA PRO A 65 -5.84 2.21 4.64
C PRO A 65 -6.05 1.57 6.01
N ASN A 66 -5.05 1.67 6.89
CA ASN A 66 -5.09 1.10 8.25
C ASN A 66 -5.37 -0.41 8.28
N SER A 67 -4.91 -1.17 7.30
CA SER A 67 -5.15 -2.62 7.23
C SER A 67 -4.56 -3.35 8.44
N THR A 68 -5.38 -4.15 9.12
CA THR A 68 -4.94 -5.04 10.20
C THR A 68 -4.32 -6.34 9.65
N GLN A 69 -4.67 -6.72 8.43
CA GLN A 69 -4.11 -7.89 7.76
C GLN A 69 -2.67 -7.63 7.31
N TYR A 70 -2.40 -6.40 6.85
CA TYR A 70 -1.10 -5.94 6.36
C TYR A 70 -0.65 -4.71 7.16
N PRO A 71 -0.22 -4.88 8.44
CA PRO A 71 -0.07 -3.79 9.40
C PRO A 71 1.24 -3.00 9.29
N TRP A 72 1.95 -3.17 8.21
CA TRP A 72 3.19 -2.45 7.88
C TRP A 72 2.91 -1.28 6.94
N ASN A 73 3.75 -0.25 6.96
CA ASN A 73 3.61 0.90 6.07
C ASN A 73 4.26 0.67 4.73
N ASP A 74 5.49 0.17 4.74
CA ASP A 74 6.26 -0.07 3.53
C ASP A 74 6.86 -1.45 3.56
N CYS A 75 6.94 -2.05 2.39
CA CYS A 75 7.63 -3.30 2.19
C CYS A 75 8.52 -3.19 0.96
N ARG A 76 9.80 -3.46 1.16
CA ARG A 76 10.77 -3.55 0.10
C ARG A 76 11.14 -4.99 -0.15
N THR A 77 11.36 -5.31 -1.41
CA THR A 77 11.81 -6.63 -1.83
C THR A 77 13.21 -6.56 -2.42
N GLY A 78 14.04 -7.56 -2.13
CA GLY A 78 15.38 -7.70 -2.73
C GLY A 78 16.51 -6.90 -2.10
N CYS A 79 16.26 -6.06 -1.10
CA CYS A 79 17.32 -5.35 -0.40
C CYS A 79 17.05 -5.23 1.10
N ALA A 80 17.82 -5.95 1.91
CA ALA A 80 17.79 -5.81 3.35
C ALA A 80 18.43 -4.47 3.77
N GLN A 81 17.77 -3.73 4.65
CA GLN A 81 18.26 -2.46 5.23
C GLN A 81 18.40 -1.28 4.25
N CYS A 82 17.81 -1.37 3.06
CA CYS A 82 17.75 -0.22 2.17
C CYS A 82 16.68 0.78 2.62
N SER A 83 16.81 2.02 2.15
CA SER A 83 15.86 3.09 2.46
C SER A 83 14.45 2.79 1.94
N PRO A 84 13.39 3.27 2.61
CA PRO A 84 11.99 3.09 2.18
C PRO A 84 11.65 3.65 0.81
N ASP A 85 12.44 4.58 0.28
CA ASP A 85 12.24 5.21 -1.04
C ASP A 85 12.26 4.24 -2.23
N ASP A 86 12.78 3.03 -2.01
CA ASP A 86 12.75 1.94 -2.99
C ASP A 86 11.72 0.86 -2.62
N SER A 87 10.71 1.18 -1.82
CA SER A 87 9.70 0.21 -1.40
C SER A 87 8.90 -0.32 -2.59
N SER A 88 8.70 -1.64 -2.62
CA SER A 88 7.84 -2.29 -3.62
C SER A 88 6.37 -2.05 -3.32
N TYR A 89 6.02 -1.94 -2.04
CA TYR A 89 4.67 -1.64 -1.54
C TYR A 89 4.75 -0.57 -0.47
N SER A 90 3.86 0.44 -0.59
CA SER A 90 3.72 1.51 0.39
C SER A 90 2.25 1.76 0.67
N ASN A 91 1.83 1.56 1.92
CA ASN A 91 0.44 1.61 2.35
C ASN A 91 0.11 2.97 2.96
N SER A 92 -1.10 3.44 2.73
CA SER A 92 -1.62 4.62 3.40
C SER A 92 -2.03 4.29 4.84
N GLN A 93 -1.66 5.17 5.77
CA GLN A 93 -2.06 5.07 7.17
C GLN A 93 -2.54 6.41 7.72
N SER A 94 -3.49 6.33 8.64
CA SER A 94 -4.07 7.50 9.32
C SER A 94 -4.41 7.16 10.77
N ASN A 95 -4.34 8.15 11.64
CA ASN A 95 -4.81 8.04 13.03
C ASN A 95 -6.34 8.16 13.16
N HIS A 96 -7.06 8.43 12.06
CA HIS A 96 -8.51 8.44 12.08
C HIS A 96 -9.07 7.02 12.23
N PRO A 97 -10.04 6.80 13.13
CA PRO A 97 -10.65 5.50 13.28
C PRO A 97 -11.42 5.12 12.02
N GLY A 98 -11.25 3.88 11.59
CA GLY A 98 -12.02 3.27 10.50
C GLY A 98 -11.58 3.59 9.08
N GLY A 99 -10.54 4.43 8.86
CA GLY A 99 -10.07 4.74 7.51
C GLY A 99 -9.17 5.96 7.42
N ALA A 100 -9.09 6.54 6.23
CA ALA A 100 -8.30 7.74 5.95
C ALA A 100 -8.99 8.66 4.95
N ASN A 101 -8.68 9.96 5.02
CA ASN A 101 -9.11 10.94 4.02
C ASN A 101 -8.14 10.97 2.85
N PHE A 102 -8.67 10.97 1.64
CA PHE A 102 -7.90 11.04 0.40
C PHE A 102 -8.35 12.21 -0.46
N LEU A 103 -7.39 12.93 -1.01
CA LEU A 103 -7.62 13.94 -2.04
C LEU A 103 -7.58 13.25 -3.40
N PHE A 104 -8.65 13.40 -4.17
CA PHE A 104 -8.76 12.90 -5.54
C PHE A 104 -8.27 13.94 -6.55
N ALA A 105 -7.95 13.48 -7.76
CA ALA A 105 -7.45 14.34 -8.84
C ALA A 105 -8.45 15.40 -9.31
N ASP A 106 -9.75 15.21 -9.05
CA ASP A 106 -10.81 16.19 -9.30
C ASP A 106 -10.94 17.25 -8.20
N GLY A 107 -10.07 17.20 -7.18
CA GLY A 107 -10.08 18.10 -6.03
C GLY A 107 -11.04 17.71 -4.91
N SER A 108 -11.83 16.64 -5.07
CA SER A 108 -12.69 16.16 -4.01
C SER A 108 -11.91 15.46 -2.91
N VAL A 109 -12.37 15.57 -1.67
CA VAL A 109 -11.83 14.82 -0.53
C VAL A 109 -12.85 13.79 -0.09
N LYS A 110 -12.45 12.52 0.00
CA LYS A 110 -13.30 11.41 0.42
C LYS A 110 -12.66 10.60 1.52
N PHE A 111 -13.49 10.14 2.46
CA PHE A 111 -13.06 9.22 3.50
C PHE A 111 -13.17 7.79 2.97
N ILE A 112 -12.04 7.10 2.86
CA ILE A 112 -11.97 5.71 2.43
C ILE A 112 -11.88 4.83 3.67
N LYS A 113 -12.84 3.90 3.78
CA LYS A 113 -12.91 2.96 4.91
C LYS A 113 -11.78 1.93 4.85
N SER A 114 -11.25 1.55 6.00
CA SER A 114 -10.28 0.44 6.12
C SER A 114 -10.88 -0.92 5.74
N THR A 115 -12.20 -1.03 5.67
CA THR A 115 -12.93 -2.24 5.28
C THR A 115 -13.24 -2.30 3.78
N ILE A 116 -12.81 -1.33 3.00
CA ILE A 116 -12.97 -1.35 1.53
C ILE A 116 -12.36 -2.63 0.94
N ALA A 117 -13.03 -3.21 -0.05
CA ALA A 117 -12.46 -4.35 -0.77
C ALA A 117 -11.16 -3.94 -1.48
N MET A 118 -10.13 -4.77 -1.40
CA MET A 118 -8.82 -4.50 -2.00
C MET A 118 -8.94 -4.18 -3.50
N GLN A 119 -9.77 -4.92 -4.24
CA GLN A 119 -9.99 -4.67 -5.66
C GLN A 119 -10.59 -3.28 -5.92
N THR A 120 -11.59 -2.88 -5.13
CA THR A 120 -12.19 -1.54 -5.23
C THR A 120 -11.16 -0.45 -4.92
N TYR A 121 -10.35 -0.66 -3.89
CA TYR A 121 -9.30 0.29 -3.53
C TYR A 121 -8.22 0.42 -4.62
N MET A 122 -7.83 -0.69 -5.25
CA MET A 122 -6.91 -0.68 -6.39
C MET A 122 -7.51 0.07 -7.58
N ALA A 123 -8.79 -0.17 -7.87
CA ALA A 123 -9.50 0.50 -8.96
C ALA A 123 -9.62 2.02 -8.76
N LEU A 124 -9.73 2.50 -7.51
CA LEU A 124 -9.71 3.94 -7.21
C LEU A 124 -8.38 4.62 -7.58
N GLY A 125 -7.29 3.87 -7.63
CA GLY A 125 -5.96 4.37 -8.00
C GLY A 125 -5.65 4.32 -9.49
N THR A 126 -6.51 3.71 -10.31
CA THR A 126 -6.30 3.62 -11.76
C THR A 126 -6.66 4.90 -12.47
N LYS A 127 -5.95 5.23 -13.56
CA LYS A 127 -6.18 6.46 -14.33
C LYS A 127 -7.38 6.34 -15.29
N ALA A 128 -7.52 5.21 -15.96
CA ALA A 128 -8.45 5.05 -17.07
C ALA A 128 -8.70 3.58 -17.45
N ASN A 129 -8.86 2.70 -16.48
CA ASN A 129 -9.04 1.28 -16.72
C ASN A 129 -10.51 0.90 -16.99
N GLY A 130 -11.42 1.88 -16.89
CA GLY A 130 -12.84 1.71 -17.22
C GLY A 130 -13.66 1.00 -16.16
N GLU A 131 -13.13 0.84 -14.95
CA GLU A 131 -13.87 0.24 -13.84
C GLU A 131 -15.03 1.15 -13.41
N VAL A 132 -16.19 0.55 -13.23
CA VAL A 132 -17.37 1.24 -12.66
C VAL A 132 -17.39 0.98 -11.16
N ILE A 133 -17.07 1.99 -10.38
CA ILE A 133 -17.08 1.93 -8.91
C ILE A 133 -18.28 2.72 -8.40
N SER A 134 -19.19 2.06 -7.69
CA SER A 134 -20.32 2.71 -7.06
C SER A 134 -19.88 3.49 -5.81
N ALA A 135 -20.47 4.68 -5.58
CA ALA A 135 -20.08 5.57 -4.47
C ALA A 135 -20.34 4.99 -3.08
N ASP A 136 -21.12 3.94 -2.97
CA ASP A 136 -21.37 3.23 -1.70
C ASP A 136 -20.28 2.21 -1.35
N GLN A 137 -19.35 1.95 -2.26
CA GLN A 137 -18.25 0.99 -2.06
C GLN A 137 -17.03 1.59 -1.35
N TYR A 138 -16.99 2.92 -1.15
CA TYR A 138 -15.86 3.61 -0.50
C TYR A 138 -16.30 4.77 0.38
#